data_42abc9cda5d281120fa75c760afd8d76
#
_entry.id   42abc9cda5d281120fa75c760afd8d76
#
_cell.length_a   1.000
_cell.length_b   1.000
_cell.length_c   1.000
_cell.angle_alpha   90.00
_cell.angle_beta   90.00
_cell.angle_gamma   90.00
#
_symmetry.space_group_name_H-M   'P 1'
#
loop_
_entity.id
_entity.type
_entity.pdbx_description
1 polymer ?
#
loop_
_entity_poly.entity_id
_entity_poly.type
_entity_poly.pdbx_seq_one_letter_code
_entity_poly.pdbx_strand_id
1 'polypeptide(L)'
;MLKQRREKQQQMELVIMEQMVPEDHFLRKVDRAVDFSFIYDLCAPLYCADNGRPAIDPEILFRMLLVGYLYGIKSEARLEEEINYNIAYKWFCGLDLTDKAPDATTISQNRRRRFRDNNIAEEIFNEILRQCMAKGLVGGAILYTDSTHIKAKANKHKKKLVEVAVTPKAYLSELDAQVDQERKELGKKPFDRDDEAHKGGGSATRMQSTTDPESGQQSRDGKPNGFYYSEHRTVDSKRNVIVNVHVEAANINDVTPMPEILDEVERRLGKLPKYMGLDAGYHNAWIAHLLETKGIQGVIGYRRHTHKGAHYGKYRFRYDPDRDEYICPEKQRLTWKTTTREGYRQYCCEGKTCKGCPRRAECFGASMNRKVVERHVWQDALERVDAFTKTHRGKRIYGWRKETIERSFAEAKENHGLRYARMLGIRNMREQCFLTAAVQNIKRLVASFYRAF
;
A
#
# COMPACT_ATOMS: atom_id res chain seq x y z
N MET A 1 2.23 -58.46 -12.14
CA MET A 1 3.60 -58.93 -12.03
C MET A 1 4.44 -57.85 -11.39
N LEU A 2 5.08 -58.16 -10.25
CA LEU A 2 6.10 -57.29 -9.67
C LEU A 2 7.36 -57.37 -10.59
N LYS A 3 7.83 -56.20 -11.08
CA LYS A 3 9.07 -56.10 -11.80
C LYS A 3 10.24 -56.31 -10.83
N GLN A 4 11.30 -56.97 -11.28
CA GLN A 4 12.55 -57.10 -10.50
C GLN A 4 13.07 -55.71 -10.10
N ARG A 5 13.72 -55.65 -8.92
CA ARG A 5 14.34 -54.42 -8.42
C ARG A 5 15.39 -53.95 -9.41
N ARG A 6 15.25 -52.74 -9.96
CA ARG A 6 16.27 -52.16 -10.86
C ARG A 6 17.56 -51.91 -10.08
N GLU A 7 18.67 -52.30 -10.66
CA GLU A 7 19.99 -51.89 -10.19
C GLU A 7 20.15 -50.37 -10.37
N LYS A 8 21.03 -49.78 -9.54
CA LYS A 8 21.36 -48.35 -9.72
C LYS A 8 21.99 -48.16 -11.10
N GLN A 9 21.55 -47.11 -11.81
CA GLN A 9 22.07 -46.78 -13.12
C GLN A 9 23.58 -46.52 -13.04
N GLN A 10 24.36 -47.22 -13.86
CA GLN A 10 25.83 -47.09 -13.98
C GLN A 10 26.23 -46.73 -15.42
N GLN A 11 25.26 -46.53 -16.30
CA GLN A 11 25.52 -46.18 -17.70
C GLN A 11 25.79 -44.69 -17.85
N MET A 12 26.73 -44.34 -18.72
CA MET A 12 27.00 -42.98 -19.12
C MET A 12 25.88 -42.51 -20.06
N GLU A 13 25.16 -41.47 -19.68
CA GLU A 13 24.13 -40.83 -20.53
C GLU A 13 24.63 -39.46 -20.96
N LEU A 14 24.53 -39.17 -22.25
CA LEU A 14 24.79 -37.86 -22.80
C LEU A 14 23.46 -37.06 -22.79
N VAL A 15 23.37 -36.04 -21.95
CA VAL A 15 22.16 -35.24 -21.82
C VAL A 15 22.45 -33.76 -22.02
N ILE A 16 21.54 -33.08 -22.66
CA ILE A 16 21.55 -31.61 -22.81
C ILE A 16 20.50 -31.05 -21.86
N MET A 17 20.90 -30.11 -20.98
CA MET A 17 20.00 -29.52 -19.98
C MET A 17 18.73 -28.94 -20.61
N GLU A 18 18.86 -28.34 -21.79
CA GLU A 18 17.75 -27.79 -22.56
C GLU A 18 16.63 -28.84 -22.80
N GLN A 19 16.98 -30.09 -23.00
CA GLN A 19 16.04 -31.21 -23.23
C GLN A 19 15.46 -31.78 -21.93
N MET A 20 16.10 -31.52 -20.79
CA MET A 20 15.66 -32.06 -19.49
C MET A 20 14.51 -31.26 -18.87
N VAL A 21 14.34 -29.98 -19.23
CA VAL A 21 13.25 -29.15 -18.75
C VAL A 21 12.08 -29.23 -19.74
N PRO A 22 10.88 -29.68 -19.33
CA PRO A 22 9.73 -29.78 -20.21
C PRO A 22 9.38 -28.45 -20.89
N GLU A 23 8.95 -28.48 -22.16
CA GLU A 23 8.59 -27.30 -22.95
C GLU A 23 7.44 -26.47 -22.32
N ASP A 24 6.54 -27.13 -21.61
CA ASP A 24 5.41 -26.50 -20.92
C ASP A 24 5.73 -26.06 -19.50
N HIS A 25 6.99 -26.24 -19.03
CA HIS A 25 7.40 -25.86 -17.69
C HIS A 25 7.22 -24.34 -17.47
N PHE A 26 6.74 -23.96 -16.28
CA PHE A 26 6.42 -22.57 -15.98
C PHE A 26 7.60 -21.60 -16.16
N LEU A 27 8.82 -21.99 -15.79
CA LEU A 27 10.02 -21.15 -15.95
C LEU A 27 10.37 -20.90 -17.41
N ARG A 28 10.11 -21.87 -18.34
CA ARG A 28 10.25 -21.61 -19.77
C ARG A 28 9.25 -20.56 -20.25
N LYS A 29 8.03 -20.61 -19.73
CA LYS A 29 7.01 -19.60 -20.03
C LYS A 29 7.41 -18.22 -19.51
N VAL A 30 8.06 -18.17 -18.34
CA VAL A 30 8.61 -16.92 -17.78
C VAL A 30 9.74 -16.39 -18.67
N ASP A 31 10.71 -17.22 -19.03
CA ASP A 31 11.86 -16.84 -19.83
C ASP A 31 11.47 -16.29 -21.21
N ARG A 32 10.45 -16.90 -21.84
CA ARG A 32 9.89 -16.42 -23.13
C ARG A 32 9.05 -15.15 -23.01
N ALA A 33 8.41 -14.91 -21.88
CA ALA A 33 7.49 -13.80 -21.68
C ALA A 33 8.14 -12.51 -21.18
N VAL A 34 9.30 -12.63 -20.54
CA VAL A 34 10.02 -11.54 -19.87
C VAL A 34 11.40 -11.39 -20.50
N ASP A 35 11.71 -10.17 -20.90
CA ASP A 35 13.07 -9.78 -21.28
C ASP A 35 13.84 -9.42 -19.99
N PHE A 36 14.89 -10.16 -19.68
CA PHE A 36 15.75 -9.96 -18.51
C PHE A 36 17.06 -9.20 -18.84
N SER A 37 17.32 -8.85 -20.10
CA SER A 37 18.57 -8.19 -20.52
C SER A 37 18.82 -6.87 -19.78
N PHE A 38 17.77 -6.17 -19.39
CA PHE A 38 17.84 -4.91 -18.62
C PHE A 38 18.60 -5.05 -17.28
N ILE A 39 18.68 -6.25 -16.71
CA ILE A 39 19.37 -6.49 -15.43
C ILE A 39 20.86 -6.16 -15.58
N TYR A 40 21.44 -6.49 -16.73
CA TYR A 40 22.83 -6.21 -17.01
C TYR A 40 23.09 -4.71 -17.04
N ASP A 41 22.30 -3.97 -17.80
CA ASP A 41 22.42 -2.51 -17.93
C ASP A 41 22.20 -1.80 -16.59
N LEU A 42 21.25 -2.28 -15.81
CA LEU A 42 20.94 -1.76 -14.49
C LEU A 42 22.08 -1.97 -13.49
N CYS A 43 22.76 -3.10 -13.57
CA CYS A 43 23.80 -3.48 -12.61
C CYS A 43 25.22 -3.07 -13.03
N ALA A 44 25.49 -2.90 -14.32
CA ALA A 44 26.82 -2.57 -14.84
C ALA A 44 27.52 -1.40 -14.12
N PRO A 45 26.82 -0.27 -13.83
CA PRO A 45 27.45 0.84 -13.11
C PRO A 45 27.87 0.53 -11.67
N LEU A 46 27.41 -0.58 -11.09
CA LEU A 46 27.70 -1.00 -9.72
C LEU A 46 28.93 -1.89 -9.61
N TYR A 47 29.54 -2.23 -10.74
CA TYR A 47 30.73 -3.08 -10.84
C TYR A 47 31.93 -2.30 -11.34
N CYS A 48 33.11 -2.66 -10.84
CA CYS A 48 34.36 -2.09 -11.34
C CYS A 48 34.69 -2.70 -12.70
N ALA A 49 35.10 -1.87 -13.66
CA ALA A 49 35.33 -2.31 -15.03
C ALA A 49 36.63 -3.13 -15.19
N ASP A 50 37.66 -2.82 -14.41
CA ASP A 50 39.04 -3.27 -14.66
C ASP A 50 39.79 -3.78 -13.43
N ASN A 51 39.15 -3.88 -12.27
CA ASN A 51 39.82 -4.26 -11.02
C ASN A 51 39.02 -5.29 -10.21
N GLY A 52 39.73 -6.30 -9.67
CA GLY A 52 39.18 -7.29 -8.74
C GLY A 52 38.96 -8.67 -9.37
N ARG A 53 38.42 -9.58 -8.52
CA ARG A 53 38.02 -10.91 -8.98
C ARG A 53 36.82 -10.82 -9.93
N PRO A 54 36.75 -11.60 -11.02
CA PRO A 54 35.57 -11.68 -11.87
C PRO A 54 34.29 -11.81 -11.03
N ALA A 55 33.35 -10.92 -11.26
CA ALA A 55 32.09 -10.92 -10.55
C ALA A 55 31.19 -12.05 -11.06
N ILE A 56 30.30 -12.54 -10.20
CA ILE A 56 29.19 -13.39 -10.65
C ILE A 56 28.25 -12.51 -11.47
N ASP A 57 27.76 -13.04 -12.57
CA ASP A 57 26.81 -12.38 -13.43
C ASP A 57 25.59 -11.92 -12.62
N PRO A 58 25.25 -10.62 -12.64
CA PRO A 58 24.11 -10.10 -11.92
C PRO A 58 22.79 -10.73 -12.37
N GLU A 59 22.64 -11.12 -13.63
CA GLU A 59 21.43 -11.78 -14.11
C GLU A 59 21.20 -13.12 -13.42
N ILE A 60 22.26 -13.92 -13.21
CA ILE A 60 22.18 -15.16 -12.45
C ILE A 60 21.66 -14.88 -11.03
N LEU A 61 22.24 -13.90 -10.34
CA LEU A 61 21.82 -13.57 -8.96
C LEU A 61 20.35 -13.15 -8.89
N PHE A 62 19.88 -12.35 -9.84
CA PHE A 62 18.48 -11.89 -9.84
C PHE A 62 17.52 -13.00 -10.30
N ARG A 63 17.88 -13.83 -11.26
CA ARG A 63 17.09 -15.01 -11.62
C ARG A 63 16.96 -15.98 -10.44
N MET A 64 18.00 -16.17 -9.65
CA MET A 64 17.95 -16.93 -8.38
C MET A 64 16.94 -16.29 -7.40
N LEU A 65 17.04 -14.98 -7.16
CA LEU A 65 16.09 -14.28 -6.28
C LEU A 65 14.65 -14.42 -6.79
N LEU A 66 14.42 -14.27 -8.09
CA LEU A 66 13.11 -14.44 -8.70
C LEU A 66 12.55 -15.86 -8.49
N VAL A 67 13.36 -16.90 -8.63
CA VAL A 67 12.98 -18.28 -8.26
C VAL A 67 12.55 -18.32 -6.80
N GLY A 68 13.33 -17.73 -5.89
CA GLY A 68 13.00 -17.67 -4.47
C GLY A 68 11.66 -16.99 -4.17
N TYR A 69 11.32 -15.91 -4.88
CA TYR A 69 10.04 -15.24 -4.74
C TYR A 69 8.90 -15.96 -5.48
N LEU A 70 9.12 -16.50 -6.67
CA LEU A 70 8.12 -17.25 -7.43
C LEU A 70 7.62 -18.49 -6.68
N TYR A 71 8.53 -19.23 -6.06
CA TYR A 71 8.22 -20.48 -5.37
C TYR A 71 8.14 -20.35 -3.84
N GLY A 72 8.21 -19.12 -3.32
CA GLY A 72 8.06 -18.86 -1.88
C GLY A 72 9.20 -19.38 -1.00
N ILE A 73 10.40 -19.59 -1.56
CA ILE A 73 11.59 -20.01 -0.82
C ILE A 73 12.12 -18.82 -0.03
N LYS A 74 12.05 -18.89 1.30
CA LYS A 74 12.30 -17.73 2.18
C LYS A 74 13.76 -17.58 2.61
N SER A 75 14.53 -18.68 2.63
CA SER A 75 15.91 -18.72 3.09
C SER A 75 16.85 -18.73 1.88
N GLU A 76 17.89 -17.88 1.89
CA GLU A 76 18.91 -17.85 0.85
C GLU A 76 19.74 -19.15 0.81
N ALA A 77 20.05 -19.74 1.98
CA ALA A 77 20.73 -21.01 2.04
C ALA A 77 19.88 -22.15 1.44
N ARG A 78 18.57 -22.16 1.71
CA ARG A 78 17.66 -23.12 1.08
C ARG A 78 17.50 -22.84 -0.42
N LEU A 79 17.52 -21.60 -0.83
CA LEU A 79 17.46 -21.24 -2.26
C LEU A 79 18.68 -21.77 -3.01
N GLU A 80 19.87 -21.60 -2.45
CA GLU A 80 21.11 -22.19 -2.98
C GLU A 80 20.99 -23.71 -3.11
N GLU A 81 20.55 -24.40 -2.07
CA GLU A 81 20.35 -25.86 -2.07
C GLU A 81 19.33 -26.30 -3.13
N GLU A 82 18.17 -25.67 -3.17
CA GLU A 82 17.10 -25.99 -4.14
C GLU A 82 17.56 -25.76 -5.60
N ILE A 83 18.32 -24.72 -5.89
CA ILE A 83 18.85 -24.47 -7.22
C ILE A 83 19.89 -25.53 -7.59
N ASN A 84 20.74 -25.96 -6.66
CA ASN A 84 21.74 -26.98 -6.93
C ASN A 84 21.12 -28.33 -7.30
N TYR A 85 19.94 -28.68 -6.80
CA TYR A 85 19.29 -29.97 -7.02
C TYR A 85 18.14 -29.96 -8.02
N ASN A 86 17.60 -28.79 -8.37
CA ASN A 86 16.49 -28.68 -9.32
C ASN A 86 16.96 -28.21 -10.69
N ILE A 87 16.88 -29.11 -11.66
CA ILE A 87 17.34 -28.86 -13.03
C ILE A 87 16.63 -27.66 -13.67
N ALA A 88 15.33 -27.52 -13.48
CA ALA A 88 14.58 -26.38 -14.03
C ALA A 88 15.00 -25.04 -13.41
N TYR A 89 15.41 -25.01 -12.15
CA TYR A 89 15.94 -23.81 -11.51
C TYR A 89 17.33 -23.47 -12.02
N LYS A 90 18.21 -24.49 -12.15
CA LYS A 90 19.54 -24.31 -12.78
C LYS A 90 19.41 -23.74 -14.18
N TRP A 91 18.60 -24.39 -15.02
CA TRP A 91 18.33 -23.95 -16.38
C TRP A 91 17.86 -22.49 -16.44
N PHE A 92 16.88 -22.13 -15.62
CA PHE A 92 16.35 -20.76 -15.58
C PHE A 92 17.40 -19.74 -15.12
N CYS A 93 18.31 -20.13 -14.24
CA CYS A 93 19.40 -19.28 -13.77
C CYS A 93 20.59 -19.21 -14.75
N GLY A 94 20.57 -19.94 -15.86
CA GLY A 94 21.69 -19.99 -16.80
C GLY A 94 22.92 -20.75 -16.27
N LEU A 95 22.71 -21.72 -15.38
CA LEU A 95 23.77 -22.55 -14.80
C LEU A 95 23.79 -23.91 -15.50
N ASP A 96 24.98 -24.46 -15.75
CA ASP A 96 25.13 -25.80 -16.28
C ASP A 96 24.88 -26.89 -15.22
N LEU A 97 24.74 -28.17 -15.67
CA LEU A 97 24.47 -29.31 -14.79
C LEU A 97 25.47 -29.42 -13.64
N THR A 98 26.75 -29.22 -13.94
CA THR A 98 27.87 -29.33 -13.00
C THR A 98 28.13 -28.06 -12.22
N ASP A 99 27.58 -26.93 -12.64
CA ASP A 99 27.77 -25.65 -11.96
C ASP A 99 27.16 -25.67 -10.57
N LYS A 100 27.82 -24.97 -9.67
CA LYS A 100 27.27 -24.67 -8.35
C LYS A 100 26.58 -23.33 -8.36
N ALA A 101 25.40 -23.28 -7.77
CA ALA A 101 24.72 -22.02 -7.52
C ALA A 101 25.60 -21.10 -6.66
N PRO A 102 25.58 -19.77 -6.91
CA PRO A 102 26.17 -18.80 -6.00
C PRO A 102 25.70 -19.02 -4.57
N ASP A 103 26.64 -19.01 -3.62
CA ASP A 103 26.34 -19.28 -2.22
C ASP A 103 25.48 -18.13 -1.59
N ALA A 104 24.77 -18.46 -0.53
CA ALA A 104 23.90 -17.54 0.19
C ALA A 104 24.63 -16.30 0.71
N THR A 105 25.93 -16.44 1.04
CA THR A 105 26.74 -15.30 1.53
C THR A 105 27.05 -14.34 0.39
N THR A 106 27.25 -14.83 -0.82
CA THR A 106 27.43 -14.02 -2.03
C THR A 106 26.18 -13.20 -2.34
N ILE A 107 25.00 -13.82 -2.27
CA ILE A 107 23.72 -13.12 -2.45
C ILE A 107 23.59 -12.00 -1.40
N SER A 108 23.79 -12.34 -0.13
CA SER A 108 23.67 -11.40 0.99
C SER A 108 24.67 -10.25 0.91
N GLN A 109 25.91 -10.51 0.48
CA GLN A 109 26.94 -9.47 0.31
C GLN A 109 26.65 -8.53 -0.85
N ASN A 110 26.23 -9.05 -2.02
CA ASN A 110 25.86 -8.24 -3.17
C ASN A 110 24.65 -7.35 -2.84
N ARG A 111 23.61 -7.92 -2.20
CA ARG A 111 22.45 -7.16 -1.71
C ARG A 111 22.90 -6.00 -0.85
N ARG A 112 23.73 -6.24 0.18
CA ARG A 112 24.16 -5.23 1.15
C ARG A 112 25.06 -4.18 0.55
N ARG A 113 26.01 -4.55 -0.33
CA ARG A 113 27.08 -3.68 -0.83
C ARG A 113 26.72 -2.94 -2.12
N ARG A 114 25.85 -3.52 -2.97
CA ARG A 114 25.59 -3.03 -4.31
C ARG A 114 24.11 -2.70 -4.55
N PHE A 115 23.21 -3.59 -4.19
CA PHE A 115 21.83 -3.51 -4.66
C PHE A 115 20.94 -2.65 -3.75
N ARG A 116 21.12 -2.73 -2.43
CA ARG A 116 20.23 -2.10 -1.45
C ARG A 116 20.17 -0.57 -1.56
N ASP A 117 21.31 0.08 -1.71
CA ASP A 117 21.39 1.54 -1.71
C ASP A 117 21.09 2.15 -3.09
N ASN A 118 20.96 1.32 -4.13
CA ASN A 118 20.68 1.71 -5.51
C ASN A 118 19.25 1.37 -5.97
N ASN A 119 18.34 1.02 -5.06
CA ASN A 119 16.92 0.74 -5.33
C ASN A 119 16.68 -0.31 -6.44
N ILE A 120 17.61 -1.25 -6.64
CA ILE A 120 17.56 -2.22 -7.75
C ILE A 120 16.24 -3.00 -7.79
N ALA A 121 15.70 -3.38 -6.64
CA ALA A 121 14.42 -4.10 -6.58
C ALA A 121 13.24 -3.27 -7.10
N GLU A 122 13.24 -1.94 -6.86
CA GLU A 122 12.26 -1.03 -7.40
C GLU A 122 12.41 -0.89 -8.91
N GLU A 123 13.64 -0.76 -9.41
CA GLU A 123 13.90 -0.67 -10.86
C GLU A 123 13.52 -1.94 -11.60
N ILE A 124 13.77 -3.13 -11.02
CA ILE A 124 13.27 -4.39 -11.57
C ILE A 124 11.73 -4.40 -11.65
N PHE A 125 11.08 -3.97 -10.58
CA PHE A 125 9.62 -3.86 -10.57
C PHE A 125 9.12 -2.88 -11.65
N ASN A 126 9.75 -1.71 -11.78
CA ASN A 126 9.39 -0.69 -12.76
C ASN A 126 9.54 -1.23 -14.20
N GLU A 127 10.63 -1.95 -14.48
CA GLU A 127 10.85 -2.54 -15.81
C GLU A 127 9.83 -3.65 -16.12
N ILE A 128 9.55 -4.55 -15.19
CA ILE A 128 8.50 -5.56 -15.36
C ILE A 128 7.12 -4.90 -15.55
N LEU A 129 6.84 -3.83 -14.84
CA LEU A 129 5.61 -3.04 -15.04
C LEU A 129 5.58 -2.43 -16.45
N ARG A 130 6.70 -1.86 -16.94
CA ARG A 130 6.82 -1.31 -18.28
C ARG A 130 6.54 -2.37 -19.35
N GLN A 131 7.06 -3.59 -19.17
CA GLN A 131 6.78 -4.72 -20.08
C GLN A 131 5.28 -5.10 -20.03
N CYS A 132 4.65 -5.10 -18.84
CA CYS A 132 3.20 -5.28 -18.74
C CYS A 132 2.41 -4.19 -19.48
N MET A 133 2.85 -2.94 -19.38
CA MET A 133 2.22 -1.81 -20.09
C MET A 133 2.39 -1.96 -21.61
N ALA A 134 3.58 -2.30 -22.09
CA ALA A 134 3.87 -2.52 -23.51
C ALA A 134 3.01 -3.64 -24.12
N LYS A 135 2.68 -4.68 -23.33
CA LYS A 135 1.74 -5.75 -23.73
C LYS A 135 0.27 -5.36 -23.53
N GLY A 136 -0.03 -4.11 -23.18
CA GLY A 136 -1.40 -3.63 -23.01
C GLY A 136 -2.16 -4.24 -21.84
N LEU A 137 -1.48 -4.76 -20.82
CA LEU A 137 -2.11 -5.39 -19.65
C LEU A 137 -2.62 -4.38 -18.64
N VAL A 138 -2.10 -3.16 -18.64
CA VAL A 138 -2.50 -2.07 -17.77
C VAL A 138 -3.50 -1.17 -18.47
N GLY A 139 -4.65 -0.93 -17.86
CA GLY A 139 -5.68 -0.02 -18.37
C GLY A 139 -5.50 1.42 -17.87
N GLY A 140 -5.05 1.58 -16.64
CA GLY A 140 -4.81 2.86 -15.98
C GLY A 140 -6.08 3.66 -15.65
N ALA A 141 -7.27 3.16 -15.98
CA ALA A 141 -8.51 3.90 -15.77
C ALA A 141 -9.15 3.68 -14.40
N ILE A 142 -9.05 2.48 -13.87
CA ILE A 142 -9.59 2.09 -12.56
C ILE A 142 -8.48 1.41 -11.78
N LEU A 143 -8.05 2.03 -10.69
CA LEU A 143 -7.05 1.48 -9.78
C LEU A 143 -7.66 1.22 -8.41
N TYR A 144 -7.11 0.26 -7.70
CA TYR A 144 -7.47 -0.06 -6.33
C TYR A 144 -6.25 0.05 -5.45
N THR A 145 -6.36 0.81 -4.36
CA THR A 145 -5.31 0.92 -3.35
C THR A 145 -5.83 0.41 -2.01
N ASP A 146 -5.00 -0.35 -1.34
CA ASP A 146 -5.25 -0.89 0.01
C ASP A 146 -3.94 -1.15 0.72
N SER A 147 -3.98 -1.33 2.03
CA SER A 147 -2.83 -1.66 2.85
C SER A 147 -2.90 -3.07 3.42
N THR A 148 -1.73 -3.66 3.63
CA THR A 148 -1.63 -4.91 4.38
C THR A 148 -0.45 -4.89 5.34
N HIS A 149 -0.64 -5.49 6.51
CA HIS A 149 0.39 -5.58 7.52
C HIS A 149 1.23 -6.84 7.32
N ILE A 150 2.55 -6.67 7.38
CA ILE A 150 3.56 -7.72 7.29
C ILE A 150 4.30 -7.76 8.62
N LYS A 151 4.35 -8.92 9.26
CA LYS A 151 4.98 -9.06 10.57
C LYS A 151 6.49 -8.86 10.45
N ALA A 152 7.01 -7.88 11.18
CA ALA A 152 8.43 -7.59 11.22
C ALA A 152 9.22 -8.71 11.92
N LYS A 153 10.49 -8.86 11.55
CA LYS A 153 11.43 -9.80 12.20
C LYS A 153 11.89 -9.24 13.57
N ALA A 154 10.95 -8.74 14.37
CA ALA A 154 11.18 -8.06 15.62
C ALA A 154 10.74 -8.91 16.82
N ASN A 155 11.53 -8.86 17.90
CA ASN A 155 11.11 -9.47 19.16
C ASN A 155 10.09 -8.55 19.86
N LYS A 156 8.86 -9.03 20.06
CA LYS A 156 7.76 -8.25 20.64
C LYS A 156 8.02 -7.80 22.10
N HIS A 157 8.92 -8.47 22.81
CA HIS A 157 9.26 -8.17 24.21
C HIS A 157 10.44 -7.19 24.33
N LYS A 158 11.31 -7.10 23.30
CA LYS A 158 12.44 -6.18 23.24
C LYS A 158 12.00 -4.83 22.67
N LYS A 159 11.49 -3.96 23.53
CA LYS A 159 10.96 -2.65 23.16
C LYS A 159 11.34 -1.59 24.19
N LYS A 160 11.39 -0.34 23.74
CA LYS A 160 11.62 0.84 24.59
C LYS A 160 10.65 1.95 24.20
N LEU A 161 10.38 2.86 25.15
CA LEU A 161 9.70 4.11 24.86
C LEU A 161 10.70 5.06 24.24
N VAL A 162 10.33 5.69 23.14
CA VAL A 162 11.11 6.73 22.48
C VAL A 162 10.23 7.94 22.22
N GLU A 163 10.81 9.10 22.36
CA GLU A 163 10.22 10.34 21.94
C GLU A 163 10.49 10.54 20.44
N VAL A 164 9.44 10.74 19.67
CA VAL A 164 9.52 10.89 18.21
C VAL A 164 8.91 12.22 17.84
N ALA A 165 9.59 13.01 17.03
CA ALA A 165 9.04 14.21 16.45
C ALA A 165 7.78 13.83 15.62
N VAL A 166 6.69 14.56 15.83
CA VAL A 166 5.47 14.37 15.03
C VAL A 166 5.63 15.13 13.72
N THR A 167 5.66 14.43 12.60
CA THR A 167 5.67 15.05 11.28
C THR A 167 4.30 15.70 11.03
N PRO A 168 4.23 16.98 10.64
CA PRO A 168 2.99 17.63 10.24
C PRO A 168 2.30 16.84 9.13
N LYS A 169 0.98 16.77 9.18
CA LYS A 169 0.21 16.14 8.10
C LYS A 169 0.35 16.97 6.83
N ALA A 170 0.56 16.34 5.68
CA ALA A 170 0.79 17.02 4.41
C ALA A 170 -0.30 18.05 4.03
N TYR A 171 -1.54 17.84 4.51
CA TYR A 171 -2.67 18.72 4.22
C TYR A 171 -2.85 19.88 5.20
N LEU A 172 -2.02 20.02 6.25
CA LEU A 172 -2.24 21.04 7.29
C LEU A 172 -2.14 22.46 6.74
N SER A 173 -1.19 22.74 5.86
CA SER A 173 -1.04 24.06 5.26
C SER A 173 -2.26 24.46 4.42
N GLU A 174 -2.82 23.54 3.66
CA GLU A 174 -4.03 23.75 2.85
C GLU A 174 -5.26 23.93 3.74
N LEU A 175 -5.40 23.07 4.76
CA LEU A 175 -6.46 23.18 5.75
C LEU A 175 -6.42 24.52 6.49
N ASP A 176 -5.22 24.91 6.90
CA ASP A 176 -4.99 26.16 7.61
C ASP A 176 -5.38 27.39 6.77
N ALA A 177 -5.00 27.41 5.49
CA ALA A 177 -5.38 28.47 4.58
C ALA A 177 -6.91 28.56 4.41
N GLN A 178 -7.58 27.41 4.24
CA GLN A 178 -9.03 27.33 4.12
C GLN A 178 -9.73 27.82 5.40
N VAL A 179 -9.25 27.38 6.56
CA VAL A 179 -9.81 27.79 7.87
C VAL A 179 -9.66 29.28 8.09
N ASP A 180 -8.52 29.86 7.75
CA ASP A 180 -8.29 31.30 7.92
C ASP A 180 -9.16 32.14 7.00
N GLN A 181 -9.34 31.68 5.77
CA GLN A 181 -10.27 32.31 4.83
C GLN A 181 -11.70 32.33 5.39
N GLU A 182 -12.20 31.18 5.84
CA GLU A 182 -13.54 31.06 6.41
C GLU A 182 -13.74 31.90 7.67
N ARG A 183 -12.71 31.98 8.53
CA ARG A 183 -12.76 32.85 9.71
C ARG A 183 -12.81 34.32 9.35
N LYS A 184 -12.05 34.73 8.31
CA LYS A 184 -12.08 36.10 7.78
C LYS A 184 -13.49 36.48 7.25
N GLU A 185 -14.16 35.55 6.55
CA GLU A 185 -15.52 35.70 6.07
C GLU A 185 -16.52 35.94 7.22
N LEU A 186 -16.28 35.32 8.37
CA LEU A 186 -17.06 35.53 9.60
C LEU A 186 -16.60 36.72 10.45
N GLY A 187 -15.68 37.55 9.95
CA GLY A 187 -15.13 38.70 10.69
C GLY A 187 -14.26 38.31 11.89
N LYS A 188 -13.71 37.10 11.91
CA LYS A 188 -12.86 36.58 12.98
C LYS A 188 -11.40 36.66 12.60
N LYS A 189 -10.53 36.86 13.59
CA LYS A 189 -9.07 36.80 13.39
C LYS A 189 -8.61 35.39 13.04
N PRO A 190 -7.59 35.23 12.20
CA PRO A 190 -6.90 33.96 11.99
C PRO A 190 -6.45 33.36 13.31
N PHE A 191 -6.23 32.06 13.33
CA PHE A 191 -5.60 31.43 14.50
C PHE A 191 -4.12 31.80 14.57
N ASP A 192 -3.64 32.06 15.79
CA ASP A 192 -2.20 32.08 16.05
C ASP A 192 -1.66 30.64 15.92
N ARG A 193 -0.71 30.47 14.99
CA ARG A 193 -0.11 29.19 14.65
C ARG A 193 1.37 29.09 15.02
N ASP A 194 1.89 30.05 15.77
CA ASP A 194 3.24 29.99 16.30
C ASP A 194 3.37 28.98 17.45
N ASP A 195 2.25 28.42 17.90
CA ASP A 195 2.21 27.30 18.82
C ASP A 195 2.80 26.02 18.15
N GLU A 196 3.90 25.52 18.69
CA GLU A 196 4.57 24.30 18.22
C GLU A 196 3.63 23.07 18.17
N ALA A 197 2.67 22.98 19.08
CA ALA A 197 1.67 21.93 19.12
C ALA A 197 0.78 21.94 17.88
N HIS A 198 0.49 23.12 17.30
CA HIS A 198 -0.31 23.24 16.09
C HIS A 198 0.49 22.92 14.82
N LYS A 199 1.75 23.36 14.76
CA LYS A 199 2.66 23.03 13.63
C LYS A 199 2.94 21.54 13.50
N GLY A 200 2.40 20.71 14.40
CA GLY A 200 2.69 19.28 14.45
C GLY A 200 4.11 18.97 14.90
N GLY A 201 4.82 20.00 15.41
CA GLY A 201 6.17 19.90 15.95
C GLY A 201 6.25 19.40 17.38
N GLY A 202 5.18 18.81 17.90
CA GLY A 202 5.20 18.15 19.20
C GLY A 202 5.94 16.82 19.18
N SER A 203 6.45 16.40 20.32
CA SER A 203 6.95 15.04 20.51
C SER A 203 5.81 14.11 20.94
N ALA A 204 5.81 12.90 20.38
CA ALA A 204 4.92 11.84 20.80
C ALA A 204 5.75 10.65 21.30
N THR A 205 5.37 10.12 22.47
CA THR A 205 6.01 8.92 22.99
C THR A 205 5.47 7.69 22.26
N ARG A 206 6.35 6.90 21.65
CA ARG A 206 6.00 5.66 20.95
C ARG A 206 6.82 4.48 21.44
N MET A 207 6.20 3.29 21.43
CA MET A 207 6.94 2.05 21.61
C MET A 207 7.72 1.72 20.35
N GLN A 208 9.03 1.59 20.47
CA GLN A 208 9.95 1.21 19.39
C GLN A 208 10.57 -0.15 19.70
N SER A 209 10.67 -1.02 18.70
CA SER A 209 11.43 -2.26 18.82
C SER A 209 12.93 -1.95 18.93
N THR A 210 13.65 -2.65 19.82
CA THR A 210 15.12 -2.54 19.89
C THR A 210 15.81 -3.46 18.90
N THR A 211 15.10 -4.44 18.33
CA THR A 211 15.65 -5.38 17.35
C THR A 211 15.36 -4.96 15.90
N ASP A 212 14.29 -4.22 15.65
CA ASP A 212 13.93 -3.64 14.35
C ASP A 212 13.27 -2.27 14.57
N PRO A 213 14.08 -1.20 14.78
CA PRO A 213 13.59 0.13 15.17
C PRO A 213 12.68 0.82 14.15
N GLU A 214 12.79 0.46 12.88
CA GLU A 214 12.00 1.04 11.78
C GLU A 214 10.60 0.42 11.65
N SER A 215 10.33 -0.69 12.36
CA SER A 215 9.01 -1.32 12.38
C SER A 215 8.04 -0.60 13.34
N GLY A 216 6.76 -0.60 13.00
CA GLY A 216 5.70 0.02 13.80
C GLY A 216 4.97 -0.95 14.71
N GLN A 217 4.71 -0.56 15.96
CA GLN A 217 3.86 -1.36 16.84
C GLN A 217 2.40 -1.28 16.42
N GLN A 218 1.76 -2.45 16.32
CA GLN A 218 0.32 -2.58 16.12
C GLN A 218 -0.32 -3.35 17.27
N SER A 219 -1.42 -2.80 17.76
CA SER A 219 -2.33 -3.44 18.70
C SER A 219 -3.75 -3.23 18.20
N ARG A 220 -4.37 -4.25 17.64
CA ARG A 220 -5.77 -4.21 17.15
C ARG A 220 -6.51 -5.41 17.73
N ASP A 221 -7.77 -5.21 18.08
CA ASP A 221 -8.64 -6.29 18.54
C ASP A 221 -8.68 -7.41 17.49
N GLY A 222 -8.50 -8.65 17.96
CA GLY A 222 -8.51 -9.84 17.11
C GLY A 222 -7.24 -10.10 16.31
N LYS A 223 -6.17 -9.29 16.46
CA LYS A 223 -4.86 -9.53 15.83
C LYS A 223 -3.75 -9.61 16.87
N PRO A 224 -2.70 -10.45 16.66
CA PRO A 224 -1.57 -10.53 17.57
C PRO A 224 -0.88 -9.17 17.72
N ASN A 225 -0.68 -8.72 18.96
CA ASN A 225 0.12 -7.54 19.27
C ASN A 225 1.57 -7.79 18.86
N GLY A 226 2.21 -6.83 18.19
CA GLY A 226 3.58 -6.96 17.73
C GLY A 226 4.04 -5.79 16.87
N PHE A 227 5.19 -5.98 16.22
CA PHE A 227 5.77 -5.00 15.29
C PHE A 227 5.54 -5.44 13.85
N TYR A 228 5.15 -4.50 13.00
CA TYR A 228 4.76 -4.73 11.62
C TYR A 228 5.24 -3.60 10.71
N TYR A 229 5.32 -3.91 9.43
CA TYR A 229 5.36 -2.95 8.34
C TYR A 229 4.00 -2.93 7.64
N SER A 230 3.63 -1.80 7.07
CA SER A 230 2.46 -1.63 6.21
C SER A 230 2.92 -1.56 4.76
N GLU A 231 2.43 -2.44 3.91
CA GLU A 231 2.56 -2.33 2.46
C GLU A 231 1.29 -1.75 1.89
N HIS A 232 1.37 -0.59 1.26
CA HIS A 232 0.32 -0.01 0.45
C HIS A 232 0.56 -0.41 -1.00
N ARG A 233 -0.41 -1.07 -1.58
CA ARG A 233 -0.34 -1.59 -2.93
C ARG A 233 -1.41 -0.95 -3.78
N THR A 234 -1.07 -0.62 -5.05
CA THR A 234 -2.04 -0.17 -6.04
C THR A 234 -2.08 -1.17 -7.19
N VAL A 235 -3.28 -1.62 -7.55
CA VAL A 235 -3.52 -2.65 -8.57
C VAL A 235 -4.46 -2.12 -9.65
N ASP A 236 -4.11 -2.34 -10.91
CA ASP A 236 -4.96 -2.04 -12.07
C ASP A 236 -6.06 -3.08 -12.27
N SER A 237 -7.26 -2.62 -12.58
CA SER A 237 -8.45 -3.48 -12.72
C SER A 237 -8.46 -4.37 -13.96
N LYS A 238 -7.69 -4.05 -15.01
CA LYS A 238 -7.80 -4.72 -16.33
C LYS A 238 -7.29 -6.15 -16.28
N ARG A 239 -6.11 -6.37 -15.70
CA ARG A 239 -5.46 -7.69 -15.60
C ARG A 239 -4.84 -7.95 -14.24
N ASN A 240 -5.20 -7.18 -13.22
CA ASN A 240 -4.69 -7.27 -11.86
C ASN A 240 -3.15 -7.10 -11.80
N VAL A 241 -2.61 -6.22 -12.64
CA VAL A 241 -1.21 -5.80 -12.62
C VAL A 241 -1.00 -4.84 -11.45
N ILE A 242 0.02 -5.09 -10.65
CA ILE A 242 0.43 -4.19 -9.56
C ILE A 242 1.17 -3.03 -10.19
N VAL A 243 0.70 -1.81 -9.98
CA VAL A 243 1.27 -0.59 -10.57
C VAL A 243 2.05 0.23 -9.57
N ASN A 244 1.79 0.05 -8.28
CA ASN A 244 2.56 0.71 -7.22
C ASN A 244 2.67 -0.14 -5.96
N VAL A 245 3.79 0.05 -5.25
CA VAL A 245 4.09 -0.50 -3.93
C VAL A 245 4.75 0.60 -3.10
N HIS A 246 4.16 0.90 -1.94
CA HIS A 246 4.72 1.82 -0.96
C HIS A 246 4.79 1.14 0.41
N VAL A 247 5.90 1.29 1.13
CA VAL A 247 6.13 0.57 2.40
C VAL A 247 6.54 1.53 3.49
N GLU A 248 5.86 1.42 4.63
CA GLU A 248 6.15 2.23 5.81
C GLU A 248 5.98 1.42 7.12
N ALA A 249 6.30 2.05 8.26
CA ALA A 249 6.05 1.48 9.57
C ALA A 249 4.54 1.36 9.84
N ALA A 250 4.08 0.22 10.36
CA ALA A 250 2.65 -0.05 10.49
C ALA A 250 1.91 0.82 11.52
N ASN A 251 2.60 1.64 12.29
CA ASN A 251 1.99 2.61 13.21
C ASN A 251 1.66 3.97 12.55
N ILE A 252 1.97 4.13 11.28
CA ILE A 252 1.54 5.28 10.46
C ILE A 252 0.11 5.00 9.97
N ASN A 253 -0.71 6.05 9.92
CA ASN A 253 -2.10 5.89 9.47
C ASN A 253 -2.15 5.69 7.96
N ASP A 254 -2.94 4.72 7.48
CA ASP A 254 -3.07 4.32 6.08
C ASP A 254 -3.37 5.49 5.10
N VAL A 255 -3.98 6.58 5.58
CA VAL A 255 -4.28 7.75 4.76
C VAL A 255 -3.07 8.68 4.56
N THR A 256 -2.06 8.59 5.44
CA THR A 256 -0.91 9.51 5.44
C THR A 256 -0.08 9.45 4.15
N PRO A 257 0.28 8.27 3.61
CA PRO A 257 1.10 8.17 2.41
C PRO A 257 0.33 8.38 1.09
N MET A 258 -0.98 8.65 1.13
CA MET A 258 -1.78 8.72 -0.09
C MET A 258 -1.30 9.77 -1.12
N PRO A 259 -0.87 10.99 -0.74
CA PRO A 259 -0.29 11.92 -1.72
C PRO A 259 0.92 11.35 -2.44
N GLU A 260 1.88 10.77 -1.70
CA GLU A 260 3.07 10.15 -2.26
C GLU A 260 2.73 8.96 -3.16
N ILE A 261 1.77 8.12 -2.75
CA ILE A 261 1.26 7.01 -3.56
C ILE A 261 0.68 7.50 -4.89
N LEU A 262 -0.07 8.60 -4.89
CA LEU A 262 -0.63 9.17 -6.12
C LEU A 262 0.47 9.72 -7.04
N ASP A 263 1.46 10.41 -6.48
CA ASP A 263 2.59 10.94 -7.25
C ASP A 263 3.46 9.80 -7.83
N GLU A 264 3.68 8.72 -7.08
CA GLU A 264 4.35 7.52 -7.56
C GLU A 264 3.57 6.82 -8.70
N VAL A 265 2.25 6.72 -8.57
CA VAL A 265 1.37 6.16 -9.61
C VAL A 265 1.43 7.01 -10.88
N GLU A 266 1.35 8.34 -10.74
CA GLU A 266 1.45 9.25 -11.88
C GLU A 266 2.80 9.14 -12.58
N ARG A 267 3.89 9.08 -11.83
CA ARG A 267 5.25 8.90 -12.37
C ARG A 267 5.39 7.59 -13.15
N ARG A 268 4.85 6.47 -12.64
CA ARG A 268 4.96 5.15 -13.27
C ARG A 268 4.05 4.96 -14.48
N LEU A 269 2.84 5.51 -14.44
CA LEU A 269 1.85 5.34 -15.50
C LEU A 269 1.79 6.51 -16.49
N GLY A 270 2.44 7.64 -16.20
CA GLY A 270 2.36 8.88 -16.96
C GLY A 270 1.00 9.59 -16.86
N LYS A 271 0.11 9.11 -16.01
CA LYS A 271 -1.24 9.68 -15.80
C LYS A 271 -1.87 9.15 -14.50
N LEU A 272 -2.79 9.93 -13.96
CA LEU A 272 -3.65 9.51 -12.85
C LEU A 272 -4.87 8.70 -13.33
N PRO A 273 -5.46 7.84 -12.49
CA PRO A 273 -6.64 7.06 -12.83
C PRO A 273 -7.91 7.93 -12.86
N LYS A 274 -8.89 7.52 -13.65
CA LYS A 274 -10.22 8.13 -13.61
C LYS A 274 -11.01 7.76 -12.36
N TYR A 275 -10.83 6.54 -11.86
CA TYR A 275 -11.50 6.02 -10.67
C TYR A 275 -10.47 5.36 -9.74
N MET A 276 -10.59 5.62 -8.44
CA MET A 276 -9.79 4.96 -7.41
C MET A 276 -10.68 4.31 -6.37
N GLY A 277 -10.60 2.98 -6.29
CA GLY A 277 -11.33 2.17 -5.31
C GLY A 277 -10.51 2.01 -4.02
N LEU A 278 -11.07 2.45 -2.89
CA LEU A 278 -10.44 2.42 -1.58
C LEU A 278 -11.34 1.71 -0.56
N ASP A 279 -10.75 1.19 0.51
CA ASP A 279 -11.52 0.60 1.60
C ASP A 279 -12.17 1.67 2.51
N ALA A 280 -12.97 1.21 3.49
CA ALA A 280 -13.62 2.09 4.45
C ALA A 280 -12.65 2.79 5.42
N GLY A 281 -11.39 2.36 5.51
CA GLY A 281 -10.35 3.01 6.31
C GLY A 281 -9.96 4.38 5.74
N TYR A 282 -10.08 4.54 4.43
CA TYR A 282 -9.79 5.79 3.73
C TYR A 282 -11.00 6.76 3.68
N HIS A 283 -12.13 6.41 4.29
CA HIS A 283 -13.34 7.23 4.26
C HIS A 283 -13.21 8.44 5.19
N ASN A 284 -12.62 9.51 4.69
CA ASN A 284 -12.53 10.81 5.35
C ASN A 284 -12.56 11.97 4.35
N ALA A 285 -12.87 13.17 4.84
CA ALA A 285 -13.07 14.36 4.00
C ALA A 285 -11.78 14.79 3.28
N TRP A 286 -10.61 14.62 3.89
CA TRP A 286 -9.34 14.97 3.27
C TRP A 286 -9.02 14.09 2.06
N ILE A 287 -9.16 12.77 2.18
CA ILE A 287 -8.92 11.85 1.04
C ILE A 287 -9.88 12.14 -0.10
N ALA A 288 -11.15 12.40 0.20
CA ALA A 288 -12.13 12.77 -0.82
C ALA A 288 -11.73 14.07 -1.55
N HIS A 289 -11.29 15.08 -0.81
CA HIS A 289 -10.81 16.36 -1.33
C HIS A 289 -9.53 16.17 -2.18
N LEU A 290 -8.53 15.42 -1.67
CA LEU A 290 -7.30 15.12 -2.39
C LEU A 290 -7.57 14.45 -3.74
N LEU A 291 -8.44 13.45 -3.77
CA LEU A 291 -8.80 12.76 -5.01
C LEU A 291 -9.50 13.70 -5.99
N GLU A 292 -10.42 14.52 -5.51
CA GLU A 292 -11.14 15.50 -6.33
C GLU A 292 -10.20 16.56 -6.91
N THR A 293 -9.27 17.10 -6.12
CA THR A 293 -8.26 18.07 -6.56
C THR A 293 -7.35 17.49 -7.65
N LYS A 294 -7.04 16.20 -7.55
CA LYS A 294 -6.28 15.46 -8.58
C LYS A 294 -7.15 14.98 -9.76
N GLY A 295 -8.44 15.34 -9.82
CA GLY A 295 -9.37 14.95 -10.89
C GLY A 295 -9.76 13.47 -10.88
N ILE A 296 -9.62 12.79 -9.74
CA ILE A 296 -9.90 11.37 -9.56
C ILE A 296 -11.26 11.17 -8.90
N GLN A 297 -12.15 10.39 -9.50
CA GLN A 297 -13.39 9.99 -8.84
C GLN A 297 -13.10 8.88 -7.81
N GLY A 298 -13.15 9.23 -6.53
CA GLY A 298 -13.06 8.27 -5.43
C GLY A 298 -14.27 7.34 -5.39
N VAL A 299 -14.02 6.05 -5.09
CA VAL A 299 -15.02 5.02 -4.82
C VAL A 299 -14.61 4.36 -3.51
N ILE A 300 -15.10 4.94 -2.41
CA ILE A 300 -14.63 4.60 -1.05
C ILE A 300 -15.71 3.82 -0.32
N GLY A 301 -15.31 2.79 0.41
CA GLY A 301 -16.22 2.02 1.23
C GLY A 301 -16.90 2.86 2.30
N TYR A 302 -18.21 2.71 2.44
CA TYR A 302 -18.96 3.46 3.45
C TYR A 302 -18.72 2.90 4.85
N ARG A 303 -18.37 3.77 5.79
CA ARG A 303 -18.27 3.44 7.21
C ARG A 303 -19.57 3.80 7.90
N ARG A 304 -20.33 2.82 8.38
CA ARG A 304 -21.53 3.08 9.19
C ARG A 304 -21.12 3.84 10.45
N HIS A 305 -21.66 5.05 10.62
CA HIS A 305 -21.56 5.77 11.88
C HIS A 305 -22.49 5.10 12.90
N THR A 306 -21.96 4.34 13.81
CA THR A 306 -22.69 3.85 14.97
C THR A 306 -22.73 4.96 16.01
N HIS A 307 -23.86 5.65 16.11
CA HIS A 307 -24.09 6.61 17.18
C HIS A 307 -24.39 5.84 18.47
N LYS A 308 -23.43 5.83 19.40
CA LYS A 308 -23.57 5.18 20.73
C LYS A 308 -23.98 6.16 21.83
N GLY A 309 -24.25 7.42 21.51
CA GLY A 309 -24.60 8.46 22.49
C GLY A 309 -26.08 8.51 22.82
N ALA A 310 -26.38 8.96 24.05
CA ALA A 310 -27.75 9.13 24.55
C ALA A 310 -28.50 10.28 23.84
N HIS A 311 -27.79 11.17 23.12
CA HIS A 311 -28.35 12.37 22.49
C HIS A 311 -28.35 12.27 20.97
N TYR A 312 -29.08 13.15 20.29
CA TYR A 312 -29.19 13.19 18.84
C TYR A 312 -27.85 13.32 18.14
N GLY A 313 -27.56 12.38 17.24
CA GLY A 313 -26.41 12.44 16.33
C GLY A 313 -26.67 13.37 15.13
N LYS A 314 -25.61 13.73 14.39
CA LYS A 314 -25.66 14.60 13.20
C LYS A 314 -26.73 14.19 12.18
N TYR A 315 -26.97 12.90 12.01
CA TYR A 315 -27.93 12.34 11.06
C TYR A 315 -29.40 12.77 11.31
N ARG A 316 -29.71 13.30 12.47
CA ARG A 316 -31.04 13.86 12.80
C ARG A 316 -31.22 15.30 12.28
N PHE A 317 -30.14 15.93 11.84
CA PHE A 317 -30.13 17.31 11.36
C PHE A 317 -29.97 17.29 9.84
N ARG A 318 -30.92 17.92 9.12
CA ARG A 318 -30.86 18.00 7.66
C ARG A 318 -30.02 19.21 7.25
N TYR A 319 -29.01 18.99 6.40
CA TYR A 319 -28.24 20.07 5.80
C TYR A 319 -28.99 20.66 4.61
N ASP A 320 -29.00 21.99 4.52
CA ASP A 320 -29.52 22.79 3.41
C ASP A 320 -28.31 23.43 2.69
N PRO A 321 -27.90 22.91 1.53
CA PRO A 321 -26.72 23.40 0.82
C PRO A 321 -26.92 24.80 0.22
N ASP A 322 -28.18 25.18 -0.14
CA ASP A 322 -28.45 26.46 -0.77
C ASP A 322 -28.26 27.62 0.21
N ARG A 323 -28.45 27.35 1.52
CA ARG A 323 -28.35 28.36 2.60
C ARG A 323 -27.16 28.15 3.53
N ASP A 324 -26.40 27.08 3.34
CA ASP A 324 -25.33 26.62 4.24
C ASP A 324 -25.80 26.58 5.71
N GLU A 325 -26.93 25.90 5.98
CA GLU A 325 -27.54 25.75 7.29
C GLU A 325 -27.90 24.30 7.59
N TYR A 326 -27.99 23.96 8.89
CA TYR A 326 -28.64 22.74 9.33
C TYR A 326 -30.04 23.03 9.88
N ILE A 327 -30.98 22.13 9.59
CA ILE A 327 -32.36 22.20 10.12
C ILE A 327 -32.49 21.08 11.16
N CYS A 328 -32.83 21.44 12.41
CA CYS A 328 -33.04 20.50 13.50
C CYS A 328 -34.41 19.78 13.41
N PRO A 329 -34.66 18.69 14.18
CA PRO A 329 -35.96 18.03 14.21
C PRO A 329 -37.15 18.92 14.55
N GLU A 330 -36.92 20.00 15.31
CA GLU A 330 -37.93 21.03 15.63
C GLU A 330 -37.93 22.17 14.60
N LYS A 331 -37.44 21.92 13.38
CA LYS A 331 -37.45 22.86 12.25
C LYS A 331 -36.70 24.19 12.50
N GLN A 332 -35.87 24.27 13.55
CA GLN A 332 -35.05 25.44 13.81
C GLN A 332 -33.78 25.39 12.96
N ARG A 333 -33.33 26.58 12.52
CA ARG A 333 -32.12 26.72 11.69
C ARG A 333 -30.88 26.84 12.56
N LEU A 334 -29.85 26.08 12.23
CA LEU A 334 -28.54 26.20 12.81
C LEU A 334 -27.64 26.83 11.75
N THR A 335 -27.18 28.04 12.01
CA THR A 335 -26.30 28.77 11.09
C THR A 335 -24.84 28.57 11.46
N TRP A 336 -23.96 28.66 10.48
CA TRP A 336 -22.53 28.62 10.68
C TRP A 336 -22.04 29.79 11.55
N LYS A 337 -21.33 29.53 12.63
CA LYS A 337 -20.86 30.52 13.60
C LYS A 337 -19.36 30.61 13.70
N THR A 338 -18.65 29.53 13.44
CA THR A 338 -17.17 29.48 13.51
C THR A 338 -16.64 28.22 12.84
N THR A 339 -15.39 28.26 12.47
CA THR A 339 -14.61 27.08 12.04
C THR A 339 -13.52 26.81 13.08
N THR A 340 -13.37 25.56 13.50
CA THR A 340 -12.34 25.13 14.45
C THR A 340 -10.98 25.04 13.78
N ARG A 341 -9.89 24.89 14.56
CA ARG A 341 -8.53 24.67 14.05
C ARG A 341 -8.43 23.39 13.20
N GLU A 342 -9.22 22.38 13.57
CA GLU A 342 -9.26 21.08 12.89
C GLU A 342 -10.12 21.09 11.61
N GLY A 343 -10.59 22.27 11.18
CA GLY A 343 -11.35 22.46 9.95
C GLY A 343 -12.82 22.07 10.06
N TYR A 344 -13.43 22.10 11.26
CA TYR A 344 -14.85 21.84 11.41
C TYR A 344 -15.64 23.15 11.53
N ARG A 345 -16.52 23.42 10.58
CA ARG A 345 -17.55 24.46 10.66
C ARG A 345 -18.54 24.06 11.73
N GLN A 346 -18.83 24.97 12.69
CA GLN A 346 -19.78 24.74 13.77
C GLN A 346 -21.06 25.49 13.51
N TYR A 347 -22.15 24.73 13.39
CA TYR A 347 -23.51 25.24 13.16
C TYR A 347 -24.31 25.15 14.46
N CYS A 348 -24.94 26.25 14.85
CA CYS A 348 -25.79 26.29 16.04
C CYS A 348 -26.91 27.33 15.90
N CYS A 349 -28.01 27.11 16.59
CA CYS A 349 -29.07 28.11 16.76
C CYS A 349 -28.75 29.01 17.95
N GLU A 350 -29.58 30.01 18.14
CA GLU A 350 -29.53 30.88 19.33
C GLU A 350 -29.79 30.07 20.61
N GLY A 351 -29.03 30.37 21.66
CA GLY A 351 -29.13 29.62 22.93
C GLY A 351 -30.50 29.68 23.58
N LYS A 352 -31.22 30.81 23.40
CA LYS A 352 -32.62 31.00 23.90
C LYS A 352 -33.56 29.96 23.27
N THR A 353 -33.46 29.71 21.97
CA THR A 353 -34.28 28.73 21.22
C THR A 353 -34.09 27.33 21.74
N CYS A 354 -32.83 26.93 22.00
CA CYS A 354 -32.52 25.59 22.51
C CYS A 354 -32.95 25.41 23.98
N LYS A 355 -32.89 26.45 24.80
CA LYS A 355 -33.33 26.38 26.22
C LYS A 355 -34.79 26.04 26.38
N GLY A 356 -35.68 26.62 25.52
CA GLY A 356 -37.12 26.36 25.53
C GLY A 356 -37.59 25.19 24.69
N CYS A 357 -36.67 24.42 24.12
CA CYS A 357 -37.01 23.33 23.19
C CYS A 357 -37.57 22.09 23.93
N PRO A 358 -38.74 21.55 23.50
CA PRO A 358 -39.36 20.38 24.14
C PRO A 358 -38.45 19.12 24.05
N ARG A 359 -37.58 19.01 23.01
CA ARG A 359 -36.65 17.88 22.81
C ARG A 359 -35.27 18.15 23.33
N ARG A 360 -35.08 19.14 24.21
CA ARG A 360 -33.75 19.49 24.71
C ARG A 360 -33.02 18.31 25.34
N ALA A 361 -33.68 17.53 26.19
CA ALA A 361 -33.10 16.41 26.90
C ALA A 361 -32.63 15.28 25.96
N GLU A 362 -33.30 15.05 24.86
CA GLU A 362 -32.92 14.08 23.83
C GLU A 362 -31.80 14.62 22.91
N CYS A 363 -31.72 15.95 22.75
CA CYS A 363 -30.84 16.58 21.78
C CYS A 363 -29.40 16.74 22.26
N PHE A 364 -29.21 17.20 23.52
CA PHE A 364 -27.87 17.41 24.10
C PHE A 364 -27.89 17.41 25.64
N GLY A 365 -26.69 17.19 26.23
CA GLY A 365 -26.54 17.06 27.68
C GLY A 365 -26.82 18.30 28.48
N ALA A 366 -27.14 18.15 29.78
CA ALA A 366 -27.54 19.19 30.69
C ALA A 366 -26.52 20.33 30.86
N SER A 367 -25.23 20.04 30.71
CA SER A 367 -24.11 21.01 30.80
C SER A 367 -24.03 21.95 29.58
N MET A 368 -24.71 21.62 28.48
CA MET A 368 -24.67 22.42 27.26
C MET A 368 -25.82 23.38 27.14
N ASN A 369 -25.59 24.58 26.62
CA ASN A 369 -26.63 25.59 26.41
C ASN A 369 -27.34 25.46 25.05
N ARG A 370 -26.72 24.78 24.08
CA ARG A 370 -27.24 24.62 22.72
C ARG A 370 -26.59 23.38 22.04
N LYS A 371 -27.24 22.86 21.03
CA LYS A 371 -26.66 21.84 20.14
C LYS A 371 -25.72 22.51 19.16
N VAL A 372 -24.54 21.90 18.98
CA VAL A 372 -23.59 22.20 17.92
C VAL A 372 -23.55 21.01 16.97
N VAL A 373 -23.68 21.31 15.67
CA VAL A 373 -23.49 20.32 14.59
C VAL A 373 -22.25 20.72 13.82
N GLU A 374 -21.36 19.78 13.59
CA GLU A 374 -20.08 20.03 12.95
C GLU A 374 -20.06 19.49 11.51
N ARG A 375 -19.47 20.28 10.58
CA ARG A 375 -19.24 19.93 9.19
C ARG A 375 -17.81 20.27 8.82
N HIS A 376 -17.05 19.26 8.36
CA HIS A 376 -15.68 19.52 7.90
C HIS A 376 -15.68 20.43 6.66
N VAL A 377 -14.70 21.30 6.50
CA VAL A 377 -14.57 22.23 5.35
C VAL A 377 -14.62 21.50 4.00
N TRP A 378 -14.11 20.28 3.93
CA TRP A 378 -14.14 19.40 2.74
C TRP A 378 -15.25 18.34 2.78
N GLN A 379 -16.28 18.51 3.58
CA GLN A 379 -17.37 17.54 3.70
C GLN A 379 -18.12 17.34 2.38
N ASP A 380 -18.22 18.38 1.55
CA ASP A 380 -18.91 18.31 0.26
C ASP A 380 -18.23 17.32 -0.69
N ALA A 381 -16.88 17.27 -0.72
CA ALA A 381 -16.13 16.30 -1.49
C ALA A 381 -16.44 14.85 -1.04
N LEU A 382 -16.50 14.63 0.29
CA LEU A 382 -16.84 13.31 0.82
C LEU A 382 -18.28 12.89 0.46
N GLU A 383 -19.23 13.82 0.52
CA GLU A 383 -20.63 13.56 0.16
C GLU A 383 -20.80 13.26 -1.33
N ARG A 384 -20.01 13.90 -2.22
CA ARG A 384 -19.96 13.55 -3.65
C ARG A 384 -19.41 12.15 -3.88
N VAL A 385 -18.33 11.77 -3.19
CA VAL A 385 -17.78 10.42 -3.21
C VAL A 385 -18.83 9.39 -2.74
N ASP A 386 -19.53 9.66 -1.63
CA ASP A 386 -20.59 8.81 -1.10
C ASP A 386 -21.76 8.65 -2.09
N ALA A 387 -22.19 9.77 -2.69
CA ALA A 387 -23.25 9.75 -3.69
C ALA A 387 -22.85 8.89 -4.90
N PHE A 388 -21.64 9.06 -5.43
CA PHE A 388 -21.15 8.26 -6.55
C PHE A 388 -21.00 6.77 -6.18
N THR A 389 -20.46 6.46 -5.00
CA THR A 389 -20.27 5.07 -4.54
C THR A 389 -21.61 4.33 -4.43
N LYS A 390 -22.70 5.02 -4.12
CA LYS A 390 -24.06 4.46 -4.06
C LYS A 390 -24.70 4.19 -5.43
N THR A 391 -24.18 4.78 -6.52
CA THR A 391 -24.68 4.52 -7.87
C THR A 391 -24.40 3.08 -8.30
N HIS A 392 -25.11 2.58 -9.32
CA HIS A 392 -24.86 1.25 -9.88
C HIS A 392 -23.39 1.09 -10.34
N ARG A 393 -22.82 2.12 -10.98
CA ARG A 393 -21.43 2.11 -11.42
C ARG A 393 -20.45 2.09 -10.25
N GLY A 394 -20.67 2.93 -9.23
CA GLY A 394 -19.85 2.96 -8.02
C GLY A 394 -19.84 1.62 -7.29
N LYS A 395 -21.02 1.02 -7.07
CA LYS A 395 -21.15 -0.31 -6.46
C LYS A 395 -20.41 -1.41 -7.23
N ARG A 396 -20.48 -1.39 -8.56
CA ARG A 396 -19.76 -2.34 -9.41
C ARG A 396 -18.25 -2.16 -9.29
N ILE A 397 -17.73 -0.93 -9.36
CA ILE A 397 -16.31 -0.64 -9.18
C ILE A 397 -15.88 -1.09 -7.78
N TYR A 398 -16.62 -0.74 -6.73
CA TYR A 398 -16.27 -1.14 -5.37
C TYR A 398 -16.24 -2.67 -5.18
N GLY A 399 -17.18 -3.38 -5.78
CA GLY A 399 -17.25 -4.84 -5.70
C GLY A 399 -16.03 -5.56 -6.27
N TRP A 400 -15.40 -5.00 -7.30
CA TRP A 400 -14.21 -5.59 -7.93
C TRP A 400 -12.95 -5.56 -7.05
N ARG A 401 -12.94 -4.82 -5.94
CA ARG A 401 -11.83 -4.83 -4.97
C ARG A 401 -11.46 -6.24 -4.51
N LYS A 402 -12.45 -7.11 -4.27
CA LYS A 402 -12.24 -8.48 -3.81
C LYS A 402 -11.44 -9.31 -4.80
N GLU A 403 -11.71 -9.14 -6.10
CA GLU A 403 -11.07 -9.90 -7.16
C GLU A 403 -9.75 -9.28 -7.64
N THR A 404 -9.43 -8.07 -7.20
CA THR A 404 -8.23 -7.34 -7.57
C THR A 404 -7.25 -7.26 -6.39
N ILE A 405 -7.38 -6.24 -5.56
CA ILE A 405 -6.40 -5.93 -4.51
C ILE A 405 -6.37 -6.98 -3.40
N GLU A 406 -7.53 -7.44 -2.91
CA GLU A 406 -7.58 -8.44 -1.84
C GLU A 406 -7.00 -9.78 -2.32
N ARG A 407 -7.32 -10.21 -3.56
CA ARG A 407 -6.73 -11.39 -4.17
C ARG A 407 -5.23 -11.26 -4.38
N SER A 408 -4.73 -10.07 -4.76
CA SER A 408 -3.29 -9.81 -4.90
C SER A 408 -2.55 -10.00 -3.58
N PHE A 409 -3.09 -9.50 -2.47
CA PHE A 409 -2.50 -9.72 -1.14
C PHE A 409 -2.59 -11.18 -0.68
N ALA A 410 -3.70 -11.86 -0.95
CA ALA A 410 -3.84 -13.27 -0.64
C ALA A 410 -2.77 -14.10 -1.36
N GLU A 411 -2.59 -13.91 -2.67
CA GLU A 411 -1.56 -14.57 -3.47
C GLU A 411 -0.14 -14.29 -2.91
N ALA A 412 0.17 -13.03 -2.58
CA ALA A 412 1.47 -12.65 -2.03
C ALA A 412 1.78 -13.36 -0.70
N LYS A 413 0.78 -13.46 0.18
CA LYS A 413 0.93 -14.09 1.51
C LYS A 413 1.02 -15.60 1.45
N GLU A 414 0.23 -16.24 0.58
CA GLU A 414 0.19 -17.71 0.49
C GLU A 414 1.34 -18.26 -0.35
N ASN A 415 1.60 -17.65 -1.52
CA ASN A 415 2.50 -18.24 -2.51
C ASN A 415 3.90 -17.61 -2.51
N HIS A 416 4.05 -16.36 -2.04
CA HIS A 416 5.30 -15.61 -2.16
C HIS A 416 5.95 -15.24 -0.81
N GLY A 417 5.39 -15.77 0.29
CA GLY A 417 5.97 -15.64 1.63
C GLY A 417 5.86 -14.25 2.27
N LEU A 418 4.93 -13.40 1.83
CA LEU A 418 4.79 -12.02 2.30
C LEU A 418 4.09 -11.88 3.68
N ARG A 419 3.85 -12.95 4.43
CA ARG A 419 3.30 -12.87 5.80
C ARG A 419 4.30 -12.31 6.80
N TYR A 420 5.60 -12.51 6.56
CA TYR A 420 6.69 -12.17 7.47
C TYR A 420 7.82 -11.47 6.72
N ALA A 421 8.43 -10.49 7.36
CA ALA A 421 9.66 -9.89 6.88
C ALA A 421 10.80 -10.92 6.93
N ARG A 422 11.51 -11.10 5.81
CA ARG A 422 12.67 -12.00 5.70
C ARG A 422 13.89 -11.44 6.43
N MET A 423 14.03 -10.11 6.42
CA MET A 423 15.16 -9.36 6.94
C MET A 423 14.69 -8.21 7.84
N LEU A 424 15.62 -7.56 8.54
CA LEU A 424 15.37 -6.38 9.38
C LEU A 424 15.45 -5.09 8.55
N GLY A 425 14.69 -4.08 8.94
CA GLY A 425 14.76 -2.73 8.40
C GLY A 425 13.85 -2.49 7.19
N ILE A 426 13.40 -1.24 7.05
CA ILE A 426 12.40 -0.84 6.04
C ILE A 426 12.91 -0.96 4.61
N ARG A 427 14.20 -0.72 4.37
CA ARG A 427 14.80 -0.88 3.02
C ARG A 427 14.72 -2.31 2.54
N ASN A 428 15.04 -3.28 3.39
CA ASN A 428 14.91 -4.69 3.08
C ASN A 428 13.45 -5.14 2.92
N MET A 429 12.54 -4.49 3.67
CA MET A 429 11.12 -4.74 3.51
C MET A 429 10.60 -4.20 2.17
N ARG A 430 11.04 -3.01 1.75
CA ARG A 430 10.77 -2.46 0.41
C ARG A 430 11.25 -3.40 -0.69
N GLU A 431 12.49 -3.87 -0.62
CA GLU A 431 13.03 -4.87 -1.56
C GLU A 431 12.12 -6.11 -1.64
N GLN A 432 11.74 -6.66 -0.48
CA GLN A 432 10.85 -7.82 -0.43
C GLN A 432 9.49 -7.56 -1.09
N CYS A 433 8.88 -6.40 -0.86
CA CYS A 433 7.59 -6.04 -1.44
C CYS A 433 7.69 -5.81 -2.95
N PHE A 434 8.71 -5.10 -3.43
CA PHE A 434 8.93 -4.87 -4.86
C PHE A 434 9.19 -6.17 -5.63
N LEU A 435 10.07 -7.04 -5.13
CA LEU A 435 10.32 -8.34 -5.79
C LEU A 435 9.10 -9.26 -5.74
N THR A 436 8.32 -9.23 -4.65
CA THR A 436 7.04 -9.95 -4.59
C THR A 436 6.05 -9.43 -5.63
N ALA A 437 5.93 -8.11 -5.78
CA ALA A 437 5.07 -7.50 -6.78
C ALA A 437 5.55 -7.79 -8.22
N ALA A 438 6.86 -7.75 -8.45
CA ALA A 438 7.47 -8.09 -9.74
C ALA A 438 7.12 -9.53 -10.16
N VAL A 439 7.28 -10.52 -9.28
CA VAL A 439 6.95 -11.93 -9.62
C VAL A 439 5.46 -12.14 -9.84
N GLN A 440 4.58 -11.41 -9.15
CA GLN A 440 3.15 -11.44 -9.42
C GLN A 440 2.84 -10.84 -10.80
N ASN A 441 3.48 -9.73 -11.18
CA ASN A 441 3.35 -9.12 -12.50
C ASN A 441 3.91 -10.04 -13.61
N ILE A 442 5.03 -10.72 -13.39
CA ILE A 442 5.56 -11.77 -14.29
C ILE A 442 4.50 -12.85 -14.54
N LYS A 443 3.82 -13.32 -13.49
CA LYS A 443 2.71 -14.30 -13.65
C LYS A 443 1.57 -13.75 -14.52
N ARG A 444 1.29 -12.44 -14.47
CA ARG A 444 0.29 -11.79 -15.36
C ARG A 444 0.78 -11.71 -16.80
N LEU A 445 2.05 -11.40 -17.02
CA LEU A 445 2.68 -11.45 -18.35
C LEU A 445 2.58 -12.85 -18.95
N VAL A 446 3.03 -13.87 -18.23
CA VAL A 446 2.93 -15.27 -18.66
C VAL A 446 1.50 -15.66 -18.98
N ALA A 447 0.54 -15.36 -18.09
CA ALA A 447 -0.87 -15.69 -18.31
C ALA A 447 -1.46 -14.99 -19.55
N SER A 448 -0.98 -13.80 -19.90
CA SER A 448 -1.44 -13.10 -21.13
C SER A 448 -0.89 -13.72 -22.40
N PHE A 449 0.36 -14.17 -22.35
CA PHE A 449 1.06 -14.76 -23.50
C PHE A 449 0.44 -16.10 -23.92
N TYR A 450 -0.02 -16.90 -22.96
CA TYR A 450 -0.57 -18.24 -23.19
C TYR A 450 -2.12 -18.32 -23.22
N ARG A 451 -2.82 -17.21 -23.00
CA ARG A 451 -4.29 -17.11 -23.18
C ARG A 451 -4.70 -16.52 -24.53
N ALA A 452 -3.75 -16.12 -25.35
CA ALA A 452 -3.99 -15.57 -26.69
C ALA A 452 -4.10 -16.66 -27.80
N PHE A 453 -4.15 -17.95 -27.39
CA PHE A 453 -4.37 -19.10 -28.25
C PHE A 453 -5.61 -19.88 -27.80
#